data_09df8cde76d6683d207dd03e9657ff05
#
_entry.id   09df8cde76d6683d207dd03e9657ff05
#
_cell.length_a   1.000
_cell.length_b   1.000
_cell.length_c   1.000
_cell.angle_alpha   90.00
_cell.angle_beta   90.00
_cell.angle_gamma   90.00
#
_symmetry.space_group_name_H-M   'P 1'
#
loop_
_entity.id
_entity.type
_entity.pdbx_description
1 polymer ?
#
loop_
_entity_poly.entity_id
_entity_poly.type
_entity_poly.pdbx_seq_one_letter_code
_entity_poly.pdbx_strand_id
1 'polypeptide(L)'
;MVILNKSKLKTLYKASEIADVWNASQNLAIIEHPKHGLISPNAYRAMYSSKPCPYCGQKMAHGKDIHSTLSKQAALHLGYEYVDKQGKKFINQANGVYFHPNYVTLDHKTNKARCPEKMFDYTNLQIMCWRCNHNKGDDNTFELQHTCEYLDALAEEAKARYQLL
;
A
#
# COMPACT_ATOMS: atom_id res chain seq x y z
N MET A 1 -24.83 -0.99 9.54
CA MET A 1 -23.51 -1.64 9.52
C MET A 1 -23.46 -2.58 8.33
N VAL A 2 -22.77 -2.21 7.27
CA VAL A 2 -22.63 -3.08 6.09
C VAL A 2 -21.62 -4.15 6.45
N ILE A 3 -22.08 -5.37 6.69
CA ILE A 3 -21.19 -6.52 6.86
C ILE A 3 -20.58 -6.78 5.48
N LEU A 4 -19.31 -6.43 5.33
CA LEU A 4 -18.58 -6.64 4.09
C LEU A 4 -18.39 -8.14 3.88
N ASN A 5 -19.15 -8.72 2.95
CA ASN A 5 -19.03 -10.12 2.60
C ASN A 5 -17.90 -10.28 1.58
N LYS A 6 -16.75 -10.81 2.01
CA LYS A 6 -15.58 -11.04 1.14
C LYS A 6 -15.94 -11.82 -0.15
N SER A 7 -16.95 -12.66 -0.13
CA SER A 7 -17.38 -13.41 -1.32
C SER A 7 -17.94 -12.51 -2.43
N LYS A 8 -18.47 -11.34 -2.08
CA LYS A 8 -18.97 -10.36 -3.05
C LYS A 8 -17.88 -9.55 -3.72
N LEU A 9 -16.64 -9.56 -3.20
CA LEU A 9 -15.55 -8.79 -3.80
C LEU A 9 -15.25 -9.22 -5.24
N LYS A 10 -15.42 -10.52 -5.54
CA LYS A 10 -15.23 -11.06 -6.90
C LYS A 10 -16.22 -10.52 -7.92
N THR A 11 -17.36 -9.95 -7.47
CA THR A 11 -18.41 -9.41 -8.35
C THR A 11 -18.27 -7.91 -8.60
N LEU A 12 -17.24 -7.28 -8.07
CA LEU A 12 -16.97 -5.86 -8.30
C LEU A 12 -16.21 -5.68 -9.62
N TYR A 13 -16.83 -4.97 -10.56
CA TYR A 13 -16.25 -4.73 -11.88
C TYR A 13 -15.95 -3.26 -12.16
N LYS A 14 -16.61 -2.34 -11.46
CA LYS A 14 -16.43 -0.91 -11.67
C LYS A 14 -15.37 -0.36 -10.71
N ALA A 15 -14.43 0.43 -11.23
CA ALA A 15 -13.38 1.05 -10.43
C ALA A 15 -13.93 1.92 -9.28
N SER A 16 -15.08 2.60 -9.49
CA SER A 16 -15.75 3.38 -8.46
C SER A 16 -16.25 2.51 -7.30
N GLU A 17 -16.89 1.38 -7.59
CA GLU A 17 -17.39 0.46 -6.57
C GLU A 17 -16.23 -0.13 -5.74
N ILE A 18 -15.11 -0.45 -6.40
CA ILE A 18 -13.89 -0.96 -5.75
C ILE A 18 -13.31 0.11 -4.82
N ALA A 19 -13.24 1.36 -5.29
CA ALA A 19 -12.77 2.48 -4.49
C ALA A 19 -13.69 2.76 -3.29
N ASP A 20 -15.00 2.71 -3.48
CA ASP A 20 -16.00 2.92 -2.43
C ASP A 20 -15.88 1.86 -1.33
N VAL A 21 -15.75 0.58 -1.72
CA VAL A 21 -15.56 -0.52 -0.77
C VAL A 21 -14.27 -0.33 0.01
N TRP A 22 -13.16 -0.02 -0.66
CA TRP A 22 -11.89 0.25 -0.01
C TRP A 22 -11.97 1.41 0.99
N ASN A 23 -12.56 2.53 0.57
CA ASN A 23 -12.68 3.73 1.41
C ASN A 23 -13.59 3.50 2.63
N ALA A 24 -14.70 2.80 2.44
CA ALA A 24 -15.63 2.47 3.53
C ALA A 24 -15.05 1.49 4.57
N SER A 25 -14.03 0.72 4.18
CA SER A 25 -13.46 -0.36 5.01
C SER A 25 -12.27 0.06 5.87
N GLN A 26 -11.88 1.33 5.85
CA GLN A 26 -10.63 1.78 6.49
C GLN A 26 -10.55 1.50 8.00
N ASN A 27 -11.70 1.45 8.69
CA ASN A 27 -11.81 1.17 10.12
C ASN A 27 -12.41 -0.21 10.44
N LEU A 28 -12.68 -1.03 9.42
CA LEU A 28 -13.21 -2.39 9.61
C LEU A 28 -12.07 -3.38 9.86
N ALA A 29 -12.22 -4.22 10.88
CA ALA A 29 -11.30 -5.34 11.15
C ALA A 29 -11.55 -6.45 10.11
N ILE A 30 -10.81 -6.41 8.99
CA ILE A 30 -11.04 -7.27 7.82
C ILE A 30 -9.76 -7.93 7.29
N ILE A 31 -8.58 -7.41 7.64
CA ILE A 31 -7.29 -7.97 7.24
C ILE A 31 -6.87 -9.00 8.28
N GLU A 32 -6.67 -10.24 7.86
CA GLU A 32 -6.14 -11.31 8.71
C GLU A 32 -4.62 -11.19 8.82
N HIS A 33 -4.16 -10.50 9.86
CA HIS A 33 -2.73 -10.34 10.10
C HIS A 33 -2.17 -11.55 10.88
N PRO A 34 -1.05 -12.16 10.45
CA PRO A 34 -0.57 -13.43 11.03
C PRO A 34 -0.20 -13.35 12.53
N LYS A 35 0.13 -12.15 13.03
CA LYS A 35 0.54 -11.94 14.44
C LYS A 35 -0.53 -11.22 15.28
N HIS A 36 -1.46 -10.51 14.66
CA HIS A 36 -2.37 -9.60 15.35
C HIS A 36 -3.85 -9.94 15.14
N GLY A 37 -4.15 -11.04 14.42
CA GLY A 37 -5.52 -11.42 14.10
C GLY A 37 -6.17 -10.44 13.13
N LEU A 38 -7.47 -10.21 13.28
CA LEU A 38 -8.20 -9.29 12.41
C LEU A 38 -7.89 -7.83 12.77
N ILE A 39 -7.33 -7.10 11.82
CA ILE A 39 -7.03 -5.68 11.94
C ILE A 39 -7.65 -4.86 10.82
N SER A 40 -7.83 -3.56 11.05
CA SER A 40 -8.30 -2.64 10.00
C SER A 40 -7.12 -2.09 9.18
N PRO A 41 -7.38 -1.59 7.94
CA PRO A 41 -6.37 -0.88 7.16
C PRO A 41 -5.72 0.28 7.92
N ASN A 42 -6.48 1.05 8.70
CA ASN A 42 -5.95 2.12 9.53
C ASN A 42 -5.05 1.62 10.66
N ALA A 43 -5.45 0.54 11.34
CA ALA A 43 -4.62 -0.08 12.36
C ALA A 43 -3.32 -0.60 11.77
N TYR A 44 -3.37 -1.23 10.60
CA TYR A 44 -2.18 -1.71 9.91
C TYR A 44 -1.20 -0.58 9.60
N ARG A 45 -1.67 0.56 9.06
CA ARG A 45 -0.82 1.73 8.83
C ARG A 45 -0.22 2.28 10.12
N ALA A 46 -1.02 2.38 11.18
CA ALA A 46 -0.59 2.91 12.48
C ALA A 46 0.59 2.12 13.08
N MET A 47 0.63 0.81 12.87
CA MET A 47 1.73 -0.06 13.34
C MET A 47 3.10 0.30 12.74
N TYR A 48 3.12 1.03 11.65
CA TYR A 48 4.34 1.46 10.93
C TYR A 48 4.67 2.93 11.10
N SER A 49 3.96 3.62 11.98
CA SER A 49 4.29 4.99 12.38
C SER A 49 5.73 5.07 12.87
N SER A 50 6.47 6.04 12.40
CA SER A 50 7.88 6.28 12.75
C SER A 50 8.88 5.18 12.35
N LYS A 51 8.44 4.13 11.66
CA LYS A 51 9.33 3.10 11.09
C LYS A 51 9.88 3.55 9.73
N PRO A 52 11.04 3.03 9.30
CA PRO A 52 11.57 3.34 7.98
C PRO A 52 10.69 2.73 6.88
N CYS A 53 10.51 3.48 5.79
CA CYS A 53 9.87 2.95 4.58
C CYS A 53 10.75 1.84 3.99
N PRO A 54 10.21 0.65 3.67
CA PRO A 54 10.99 -0.45 3.10
C PRO A 54 11.65 -0.13 1.75
N TYR A 55 11.13 0.88 1.04
CA TYR A 55 11.59 1.24 -0.30
C TYR A 55 12.63 2.36 -0.33
N CYS A 56 12.46 3.40 0.48
CA CYS A 56 13.36 4.56 0.46
C CYS A 56 14.11 4.78 1.77
N GLY A 57 13.84 4.00 2.81
CA GLY A 57 14.46 4.13 4.13
C GLY A 57 14.04 5.35 4.94
N GLN A 58 13.24 6.26 4.38
CA GLN A 58 12.79 7.45 5.09
C GLN A 58 11.79 7.10 6.19
N LYS A 59 11.88 7.79 7.32
CA LYS A 59 10.95 7.63 8.43
C LYS A 59 9.54 7.98 8.00
N MET A 60 8.60 7.05 8.19
CA MET A 60 7.22 7.23 7.81
C MET A 60 6.44 8.01 8.87
N ALA A 61 5.55 8.88 8.41
CA ALA A 61 4.64 9.67 9.24
C ALA A 61 3.25 9.04 9.29
N HIS A 62 2.64 9.05 10.47
CA HIS A 62 1.25 8.64 10.66
C HIS A 62 0.58 9.57 11.68
N GLY A 63 -0.72 9.77 11.56
CA GLY A 63 -1.48 10.70 12.37
C GLY A 63 -1.89 11.93 11.57
N LYS A 64 -3.18 11.97 11.20
CA LYS A 64 -3.75 13.00 10.33
C LYS A 64 -3.63 14.39 10.94
N ASP A 65 -3.81 14.51 12.26
CA ASP A 65 -3.78 15.80 12.95
C ASP A 65 -2.40 16.46 12.97
N ILE A 66 -1.34 15.65 12.87
CA ILE A 66 0.06 16.13 12.95
C ILE A 66 0.70 16.23 11.56
N HIS A 67 0.33 15.35 10.64
CA HIS A 67 1.01 15.16 9.36
C HIS A 67 0.12 15.45 8.15
N SER A 68 -0.90 16.27 8.33
CA SER A 68 -1.74 16.76 7.23
C SER A 68 -2.25 18.18 7.47
N THR A 69 -2.73 18.80 6.41
CA THR A 69 -3.34 20.15 6.45
C THR A 69 -4.42 20.28 5.39
N LEU A 70 -5.39 21.16 5.63
CA LEU A 70 -6.44 21.50 4.67
C LEU A 70 -6.00 22.58 3.67
N SER A 71 -4.90 23.30 3.98
CA SER A 71 -4.41 24.41 3.17
C SER A 71 -3.25 23.98 2.28
N LYS A 72 -3.37 24.15 0.98
CA LYS A 72 -2.28 23.92 0.03
C LYS A 72 -1.06 24.79 0.34
N GLN A 73 -1.30 26.06 0.71
CA GLN A 73 -0.23 26.99 1.06
C GLN A 73 0.52 26.54 2.31
N ALA A 74 -0.21 26.05 3.33
CA ALA A 74 0.40 25.48 4.52
C ALA A 74 1.20 24.21 4.18
N ALA A 75 0.68 23.35 3.30
CA ALA A 75 1.40 22.16 2.84
C ALA A 75 2.73 22.50 2.15
N LEU A 76 2.74 23.54 1.30
CA LEU A 76 3.96 24.03 0.67
C LEU A 76 4.95 24.57 1.71
N HIS A 77 4.48 25.35 2.69
CA HIS A 77 5.30 25.89 3.76
C HIS A 77 5.89 24.79 4.67
N LEU A 78 5.14 23.71 4.90
CA LEU A 78 5.57 22.54 5.65
C LEU A 78 6.51 21.61 4.86
N GLY A 79 6.80 21.93 3.60
CA GLY A 79 7.67 21.12 2.76
C GLY A 79 7.03 19.80 2.28
N TYR A 80 5.72 19.75 2.11
CA TYR A 80 5.02 18.56 1.64
C TYR A 80 5.13 18.34 0.13
N GLU A 81 5.60 19.35 -0.63
CA GLU A 81 5.87 19.20 -2.05
C GLU A 81 7.14 18.38 -2.28
N TYR A 82 7.08 17.48 -3.23
CA TYR A 82 8.24 16.71 -3.71
C TYR A 82 8.19 16.56 -5.22
N VAL A 83 9.32 16.17 -5.80
CA VAL A 83 9.40 15.86 -7.23
C VAL A 83 9.20 14.36 -7.40
N ASP A 84 8.24 13.97 -8.25
CA ASP A 84 7.97 12.57 -8.57
C ASP A 84 8.99 12.00 -9.58
N LYS A 85 8.86 10.71 -9.89
CA LYS A 85 9.76 10.02 -10.83
C LYS A 85 9.73 10.59 -12.26
N GLN A 86 8.69 11.36 -12.60
CA GLN A 86 8.56 12.03 -13.89
C GLN A 86 9.13 13.46 -13.88
N GLY A 87 9.71 13.91 -12.77
CA GLY A 87 10.23 15.27 -12.60
C GLY A 87 9.15 16.31 -12.33
N LYS A 88 7.92 15.90 -12.03
CA LYS A 88 6.79 16.79 -11.75
C LYS A 88 6.67 17.05 -10.26
N LYS A 89 6.38 18.31 -9.91
CA LYS A 89 6.05 18.69 -8.53
C LYS A 89 4.71 18.15 -8.12
N PHE A 90 4.68 17.50 -6.96
CA PHE A 90 3.51 16.82 -6.45
C PHE A 90 3.35 17.03 -4.93
N ILE A 91 2.09 17.09 -4.48
CA ILE A 91 1.73 17.04 -3.05
C ILE A 91 0.66 15.96 -2.90
N ASN A 92 0.85 15.05 -1.96
CA ASN A 92 -0.14 14.03 -1.66
C ASN A 92 -1.46 14.66 -1.19
N GLN A 93 -2.56 14.29 -1.83
CA GLN A 93 -3.89 14.82 -1.49
C GLN A 93 -4.94 13.70 -1.53
N ALA A 94 -5.82 13.69 -0.53
CA ALA A 94 -7.02 12.87 -0.50
C ALA A 94 -8.15 13.63 0.20
N ASN A 95 -9.33 13.66 -0.43
CA ASN A 95 -10.54 14.30 0.13
C ASN A 95 -10.32 15.75 0.63
N GLY A 96 -9.58 16.56 -0.14
CA GLY A 96 -9.29 17.95 0.21
C GLY A 96 -8.23 18.16 1.28
N VAL A 97 -7.60 17.09 1.75
CA VAL A 97 -6.54 17.13 2.76
C VAL A 97 -5.19 16.86 2.10
N TYR A 98 -4.19 17.65 2.42
CA TYR A 98 -2.81 17.50 1.97
C TYR A 98 -1.98 16.79 3.03
N PHE A 99 -1.17 15.81 2.62
CA PHE A 99 -0.44 14.93 3.50
C PHE A 99 1.07 15.05 3.33
N HIS A 100 1.78 14.75 4.42
CA HIS A 100 3.24 14.64 4.42
C HIS A 100 3.71 13.64 3.34
N PRO A 101 4.80 13.92 2.60
CA PRO A 101 5.29 13.04 1.54
C PRO A 101 5.60 11.61 2.01
N ASN A 102 6.03 11.45 3.27
CA ASN A 102 6.33 10.16 3.85
C ASN A 102 5.18 9.57 4.68
N TYR A 103 3.93 10.03 4.47
CA TYR A 103 2.77 9.46 5.17
C TYR A 103 2.64 7.96 4.86
N VAL A 104 2.33 7.15 5.88
CA VAL A 104 2.20 5.69 5.72
C VAL A 104 1.03 5.37 4.80
N THR A 105 1.27 4.58 3.78
CA THR A 105 0.23 4.04 2.91
C THR A 105 0.24 2.52 2.90
N LEU A 106 -0.90 1.97 2.53
CA LEU A 106 -1.10 0.55 2.31
C LEU A 106 -1.31 0.34 0.81
N ASP A 107 -0.33 -0.25 0.17
CA ASP A 107 -0.33 -0.53 -1.26
C ASP A 107 -0.74 -1.97 -1.54
N HIS A 108 -1.26 -2.22 -2.75
CA HIS A 108 -1.61 -3.53 -3.23
C HIS A 108 -0.56 -4.02 -4.24
N LYS A 109 0.08 -5.14 -3.96
CA LYS A 109 1.04 -5.78 -4.89
C LYS A 109 0.38 -6.08 -6.22
N THR A 110 -0.79 -6.72 -6.18
CA THR A 110 -1.69 -6.83 -7.32
C THR A 110 -2.78 -5.79 -7.17
N ASN A 111 -2.94 -4.91 -8.16
CA ASN A 111 -3.90 -3.81 -8.12
C ASN A 111 -5.31 -4.34 -7.81
N LYS A 112 -5.97 -3.72 -6.82
CA LYS A 112 -7.34 -4.08 -6.40
C LYS A 112 -8.37 -3.93 -7.53
N ALA A 113 -8.10 -3.10 -8.54
CA ALA A 113 -8.97 -2.99 -9.70
C ALA A 113 -8.91 -4.23 -10.61
N ARG A 114 -7.80 -4.97 -10.58
CA ARG A 114 -7.62 -6.22 -11.34
C ARG A 114 -8.06 -7.44 -10.56
N CYS A 115 -7.82 -7.43 -9.24
CA CYS A 115 -8.13 -8.56 -8.34
C CYS A 115 -8.83 -8.04 -7.07
N PRO A 116 -10.11 -7.64 -7.16
CA PRO A 116 -10.85 -7.10 -6.00
C PRO A 116 -10.92 -8.08 -4.83
N GLU A 117 -10.92 -9.39 -5.10
CA GLU A 117 -10.93 -10.45 -4.09
C GLU A 117 -9.69 -10.45 -3.20
N LYS A 118 -8.57 -9.88 -3.68
CA LYS A 118 -7.32 -9.74 -2.93
C LYS A 118 -7.19 -8.39 -2.21
N MET A 119 -8.23 -7.57 -2.22
CA MET A 119 -8.20 -6.22 -1.65
C MET A 119 -7.77 -6.19 -0.18
N PHE A 120 -8.18 -7.18 0.61
CA PHE A 120 -7.89 -7.28 2.05
C PHE A 120 -7.01 -8.49 2.39
N ASP A 121 -6.44 -9.14 1.39
CA ASP A 121 -5.50 -10.23 1.59
C ASP A 121 -4.17 -9.67 2.11
N TYR A 122 -3.77 -10.09 3.31
CA TYR A 122 -2.51 -9.66 3.93
C TYR A 122 -1.30 -9.88 3.00
N THR A 123 -1.27 -10.99 2.28
CA THR A 123 -0.15 -11.34 1.37
C THR A 123 -0.07 -10.42 0.16
N ASN A 124 -1.19 -9.78 -0.22
CA ASN A 124 -1.28 -8.81 -1.30
C ASN A 124 -1.04 -7.37 -0.84
N LEU A 125 -0.97 -7.13 0.46
CA LEU A 125 -0.78 -5.80 1.02
C LEU A 125 0.67 -5.55 1.41
N GLN A 126 1.13 -4.33 1.20
CA GLN A 126 2.46 -3.88 1.61
C GLN A 126 2.44 -2.45 2.11
N ILE A 127 3.30 -2.17 3.08
CA ILE A 127 3.48 -0.84 3.65
C ILE A 127 4.58 -0.10 2.89
N MET A 128 4.31 1.14 2.54
CA MET A 128 5.30 2.08 2.04
C MET A 128 4.88 3.52 2.32
N CYS A 129 5.78 4.47 2.22
CA CYS A 129 5.42 5.88 2.30
C CYS A 129 4.66 6.31 1.04
N TRP A 130 3.83 7.35 1.15
CA TRP A 130 2.98 7.80 0.04
C TRP A 130 3.79 8.21 -1.19
N ARG A 131 4.94 8.88 -1.00
CA ARG A 131 5.83 9.22 -2.11
C ARG A 131 6.28 7.99 -2.90
N CYS A 132 6.70 6.91 -2.22
CA CYS A 132 7.07 5.67 -2.89
C CYS A 132 5.86 5.02 -3.57
N ASN A 133 4.70 5.01 -2.93
CA ASN A 133 3.47 4.49 -3.50
C ASN A 133 3.05 5.26 -4.76
N HIS A 134 3.08 6.59 -4.72
CA HIS A 134 2.80 7.44 -5.88
C HIS A 134 3.79 7.17 -7.03
N ASN A 135 5.08 7.09 -6.73
CA ASN A 135 6.12 6.82 -7.74
C ASN A 135 6.04 5.40 -8.31
N LYS A 136 5.59 4.43 -7.52
CA LYS A 136 5.33 3.07 -7.99
C LYS A 136 4.15 3.04 -8.96
N GLY A 137 3.05 3.71 -8.63
CA GLY A 137 1.80 3.65 -9.39
C GLY A 137 1.32 2.21 -9.56
N ASP A 138 1.03 1.81 -10.80
CA ASP A 138 0.63 0.43 -11.17
C ASP A 138 1.81 -0.45 -11.59
N ASP A 139 3.05 0.01 -11.38
CA ASP A 139 4.26 -0.72 -11.73
C ASP A 139 4.54 -1.84 -10.72
N ASN A 140 4.48 -3.08 -11.17
CA ASN A 140 4.78 -4.27 -10.38
C ASN A 140 6.17 -4.84 -10.67
N THR A 141 7.02 -4.11 -11.37
CA THR A 141 8.34 -4.62 -11.82
C THR A 141 9.16 -5.11 -10.63
N PHE A 142 9.12 -4.39 -9.51
CA PHE A 142 9.83 -4.78 -8.29
C PHE A 142 9.34 -6.12 -7.74
N GLU A 143 8.02 -6.30 -7.62
CA GLU A 143 7.41 -7.53 -7.10
C GLU A 143 7.65 -8.72 -8.04
N LEU A 144 7.61 -8.47 -9.36
CA LEU A 144 7.92 -9.48 -10.37
C LEU A 144 9.39 -9.88 -10.32
N GLN A 145 10.30 -8.92 -10.21
CA GLN A 145 11.73 -9.17 -10.11
C GLN A 145 12.05 -10.02 -8.87
N HIS A 146 11.55 -9.67 -7.70
CA HIS A 146 11.74 -10.47 -6.49
C HIS A 146 11.17 -11.88 -6.61
N THR A 147 10.03 -12.03 -7.29
CA THR A 147 9.44 -13.34 -7.52
C THR A 147 10.32 -14.18 -8.44
N CYS A 148 10.88 -13.61 -9.51
CA CYS A 148 11.81 -14.28 -10.41
C CYS A 148 13.09 -14.69 -9.68
N GLU A 149 13.70 -13.79 -8.92
CA GLU A 149 14.90 -14.07 -8.13
C GLU A 149 14.67 -15.22 -7.11
N TYR A 150 13.50 -15.23 -6.46
CA TYR A 150 13.12 -16.31 -5.55
C TYR A 150 12.94 -17.65 -6.28
N LEU A 151 12.27 -17.65 -7.44
CA LEU A 151 12.08 -18.85 -8.24
C LEU A 151 13.41 -19.39 -8.80
N ASP A 152 14.30 -18.50 -9.23
CA ASP A 152 15.64 -18.87 -9.69
C ASP A 152 16.46 -19.49 -8.55
N ALA A 153 16.42 -18.91 -7.36
CA ALA A 153 17.08 -19.46 -6.18
C ALA A 153 16.54 -20.85 -5.80
N LEU A 154 15.22 -21.04 -5.87
CA LEU A 154 14.60 -22.36 -5.64
C LEU A 154 15.01 -23.39 -6.70
N ALA A 155 15.09 -22.99 -7.96
CA ALA A 155 15.51 -23.85 -9.04
C ALA A 155 16.98 -24.29 -8.86
N GLU A 156 17.87 -23.40 -8.47
CA GLU A 156 19.27 -23.72 -8.18
C GLU A 156 19.41 -24.64 -6.95
N GLU A 157 18.63 -24.38 -5.90
CA GLU A 157 18.59 -25.26 -4.74
C GLU A 157 18.08 -26.66 -5.08
N ALA A 158 17.04 -26.76 -5.91
CA ALA A 158 16.51 -28.04 -6.38
C ALA A 158 17.54 -28.80 -7.22
N LYS A 159 18.24 -28.12 -8.14
CA LYS A 159 19.33 -28.74 -8.91
C LYS A 159 20.47 -29.26 -8.01
N ALA A 160 20.83 -28.50 -6.98
CA ALA A 160 21.88 -28.90 -6.04
C ALA A 160 21.49 -30.12 -5.20
N ARG A 161 20.21 -30.23 -4.83
CA ARG A 161 19.70 -31.35 -3.99
C ARG A 161 19.37 -32.59 -4.81
N TYR A 162 18.84 -32.41 -5.99
CA TYR A 162 18.41 -33.47 -6.88
C TYR A 162 19.30 -33.49 -8.12
N GLN A 163 20.55 -33.98 -7.95
CA GLN A 163 21.39 -34.25 -9.11
C GLN A 163 20.64 -35.23 -10.02
N LEU A 164 20.40 -34.82 -11.25
CA LEU A 164 19.83 -35.70 -12.26
C LEU A 164 20.73 -36.91 -12.38
N LEU A 165 20.18 -38.07 -12.08
CA LEU A 165 20.80 -39.39 -12.28
C LEU A 165 21.05 -39.61 -13.77
#